data_d2a56e28b4ea8ee2f4efd6fca0763630
#
_entry.id   d2a56e28b4ea8ee2f4efd6fca0763630
#
_cell.length_a   1.000
_cell.length_b   1.000
_cell.length_c   1.000
_cell.angle_alpha   90.00
_cell.angle_beta   90.00
_cell.angle_gamma   90.00
#
_symmetry.space_group_name_H-M   'P 1'
#
loop_
_entity.id
_entity.type
_entity.pdbx_description
1 polymer ?
#
loop_
_entity_poly.entity_id
_entity_poly.type
_entity_poly.pdbx_seq_one_letter_code
_entity_poly.pdbx_strand_id
1 'polypeptide(L)'
;MVEALLEIHDMQDTDPDADRLGVMVRNSTGGFTALSGNQVGALITDFLFRKRKASGRFSPQDYVVETLVTTPLTREIAVHHGARCFYELLVGFKYIAQTMEEQGTEHFVFGTEESIGFLAGSYCRDKDASVAALYVL
;
A
#
# COMPACT_ATOMS: atom_id res chain seq x y z
N MET A 1 12.99 8.70 13.51
CA MET A 1 11.97 8.10 12.63
C MET A 1 12.20 6.62 12.37
N VAL A 2 13.44 6.11 12.42
CA VAL A 2 13.75 4.67 12.26
C VAL A 2 13.42 3.88 13.55
N GLU A 3 13.56 4.48 14.73
CA GLU A 3 13.23 3.84 16.01
C GLU A 3 11.73 3.58 16.21
N ALA A 4 10.87 4.44 15.67
CA ALA A 4 9.41 4.24 15.77
C ALA A 4 8.91 3.05 14.91
N LEU A 5 9.64 2.67 13.87
CA LEU A 5 9.32 1.52 13.03
C LEU A 5 9.70 0.17 13.69
N LEU A 6 10.72 0.17 14.53
CA LEU A 6 11.16 -1.05 15.26
C LEU A 6 10.19 -1.47 16.37
N GLU A 7 9.35 -0.55 16.86
CA GLU A 7 8.35 -0.86 17.90
C GLU A 7 7.01 -1.38 17.33
N ILE A 8 6.82 -1.39 16.02
CA ILE A 8 5.61 -1.92 15.35
C ILE A 8 5.58 -3.47 15.34
N HIS A 9 6.71 -4.11 15.57
CA HIS A 9 6.91 -5.56 15.42
C HIS A 9 5.95 -6.46 16.20
N ASP A 10 5.30 -5.98 17.24
CA ASP A 10 4.52 -6.85 18.12
C ASP A 10 3.02 -6.88 17.82
N MET A 11 2.52 -6.12 16.82
CA MET A 11 1.09 -5.92 16.61
C MET A 11 0.65 -5.88 15.15
N GLN A 12 1.19 -6.75 14.32
CA GLN A 12 0.65 -7.03 12.99
C GLN A 12 -0.13 -8.34 13.05
N ASP A 13 -1.32 -8.33 12.46
CA ASP A 13 -2.18 -9.50 12.37
C ASP A 13 -2.75 -9.63 10.96
N THR A 14 -2.90 -10.87 10.52
CA THR A 14 -3.51 -11.19 9.22
C THR A 14 -4.78 -12.00 9.44
N ASP A 15 -5.68 -11.94 8.48
CA ASP A 15 -6.81 -12.85 8.44
C ASP A 15 -6.37 -14.29 8.07
N PRO A 16 -7.26 -15.29 8.15
CA PRO A 16 -6.87 -16.70 8.00
C PRO A 16 -6.24 -17.07 6.66
N ASP A 17 -6.56 -16.37 5.58
CA ASP A 17 -5.99 -16.57 4.24
C ASP A 17 -4.81 -15.62 3.94
N ALA A 18 -4.42 -14.80 4.93
CA ALA A 18 -3.26 -13.90 4.89
C ALA A 18 -3.28 -12.91 3.70
N ASP A 19 -4.46 -12.46 3.29
CA ASP A 19 -4.62 -11.47 2.22
C ASP A 19 -4.81 -10.05 2.75
N ARG A 20 -5.13 -9.87 4.05
CA ARG A 20 -5.34 -8.58 4.72
C ARG A 20 -4.39 -8.38 5.88
N LEU A 21 -3.95 -7.14 6.07
CA LEU A 21 -2.99 -6.75 7.11
C LEU A 21 -3.59 -5.72 8.05
N GLY A 22 -3.81 -6.10 9.31
CA GLY A 22 -4.09 -5.18 10.41
C GLY A 22 -2.79 -4.64 11.01
N VAL A 23 -2.73 -3.34 11.27
CA VAL A 23 -1.55 -2.68 11.85
C VAL A 23 -1.98 -1.85 13.06
N MET A 24 -1.27 -2.01 14.16
CA MET A 24 -1.41 -1.18 15.36
C MET A 24 -0.08 -0.52 15.70
N VAL A 25 -0.13 0.72 16.08
CA VAL A 25 1.05 1.50 16.49
C VAL A 25 0.96 1.90 17.95
N ARG A 26 2.10 1.93 18.64
CA ARG A 26 2.16 2.40 20.01
C ARG A 26 1.87 3.91 20.08
N ASN A 27 0.96 4.30 20.92
CA ASN A 27 0.62 5.71 21.13
C ASN A 27 1.42 6.34 22.27
N SER A 28 1.33 7.66 22.41
CA SER A 28 2.07 8.43 23.42
C SER A 28 1.69 8.12 24.87
N THR A 29 0.57 7.43 25.11
CA THR A 29 0.11 7.01 26.44
C THR A 29 0.56 5.60 26.83
N GLY A 30 1.33 4.93 25.96
CA GLY A 30 1.81 3.55 26.17
C GLY A 30 0.82 2.46 25.73
N GLY A 31 -0.34 2.85 25.21
CA GLY A 31 -1.31 1.93 24.57
C GLY A 31 -1.06 1.77 23.08
N PHE A 32 -2.00 1.10 22.39
CA PHE A 32 -1.97 0.90 20.95
C PHE A 32 -3.14 1.58 20.26
N THR A 33 -2.91 2.05 19.04
CA THR A 33 -3.92 2.63 18.16
C THR A 33 -3.90 1.89 16.82
N ALA A 34 -5.04 1.33 16.41
CA ALA A 34 -5.17 0.69 15.11
C ALA A 34 -5.12 1.74 13.99
N LEU A 35 -4.34 1.45 12.96
CA LEU A 35 -4.35 2.21 11.71
C LEU A 35 -5.44 1.67 10.79
N SER A 36 -6.18 2.57 10.13
CA SER A 36 -7.11 2.18 9.07
C SER A 36 -6.36 1.74 7.82
N GLY A 37 -7.00 0.94 6.96
CA GLY A 37 -6.42 0.55 5.67
C GLY A 37 -6.02 1.76 4.82
N ASN A 38 -6.81 2.84 4.87
CA ASN A 38 -6.47 4.10 4.21
C ASN A 38 -5.17 4.73 4.71
N GLN A 39 -4.93 4.69 6.02
CA GLN A 39 -3.69 5.22 6.61
C GLN A 39 -2.48 4.34 6.23
N VAL A 40 -2.62 3.03 6.35
CA VAL A 40 -1.56 2.08 5.97
C VAL A 40 -1.25 2.18 4.48
N GLY A 41 -2.26 2.18 3.62
CA GLY A 41 -2.10 2.31 2.17
C GLY A 41 -1.37 3.60 1.76
N ALA A 42 -1.72 4.73 2.36
CA ALA A 42 -1.05 6.01 2.12
C ALA A 42 0.42 5.99 2.57
N LEU A 43 0.72 5.43 3.75
CA LEU A 43 2.09 5.30 4.27
C LEU A 43 2.96 4.42 3.37
N ILE A 44 2.46 3.25 2.97
CA ILE A 44 3.19 2.34 2.07
C ILE A 44 3.41 3.01 0.70
N THR A 45 2.42 3.70 0.16
CA THR A 45 2.54 4.41 -1.12
C THR A 45 3.69 5.42 -1.11
N ASP A 46 3.73 6.29 -0.10
CA ASP A 46 4.79 7.29 0.04
C ASP A 46 6.17 6.63 0.23
N PHE A 47 6.24 5.61 1.08
CA PHE A 47 7.47 4.86 1.31
C PHE A 47 8.01 4.23 0.02
N LEU A 48 7.17 3.55 -0.76
CA LEU A 48 7.58 2.89 -2.00
C LEU A 48 8.12 3.89 -3.02
N PHE A 49 7.45 5.02 -3.23
CA PHE A 49 7.94 6.03 -4.16
C PHE A 49 9.25 6.68 -3.70
N ARG A 50 9.40 6.97 -2.41
CA ARG A 50 10.68 7.44 -1.87
C ARG A 50 11.81 6.43 -2.10
N LYS A 51 11.56 5.16 -1.85
CA LYS A 51 12.56 4.09 -2.07
C LYS A 51 12.91 3.91 -3.54
N ARG A 52 11.91 3.96 -4.45
CA ARG A 52 12.16 3.89 -5.89
C ARG A 52 13.01 5.07 -6.38
N LYS A 53 12.72 6.30 -5.92
CA LYS A 53 13.53 7.49 -6.23
C LYS A 53 14.95 7.36 -5.69
N ALA A 54 15.11 6.99 -4.43
CA ALA A 54 16.43 6.85 -3.80
C ALA A 54 17.30 5.77 -4.47
N SER A 55 16.68 4.73 -5.04
CA SER A 55 17.38 3.64 -5.76
C SER A 55 17.53 3.88 -7.26
N GLY A 56 17.10 5.03 -7.79
CA GLY A 56 17.14 5.34 -9.22
C GLY A 56 16.19 4.49 -10.10
N ARG A 57 15.23 3.79 -9.48
CA ARG A 57 14.25 2.93 -10.19
C ARG A 57 12.91 3.62 -10.47
N PHE A 58 12.75 4.87 -10.06
CA PHE A 58 11.52 5.62 -10.31
C PHE A 58 11.38 5.95 -11.80
N SER A 59 10.16 5.79 -12.31
CA SER A 59 9.76 6.24 -13.65
C SER A 59 8.47 7.07 -13.54
N PRO A 60 8.30 8.13 -14.36
CA PRO A 60 7.01 8.82 -14.47
C PRO A 60 5.87 7.92 -14.96
N GLN A 61 6.17 6.75 -15.50
CA GLN A 61 5.19 5.74 -15.88
C GLN A 61 4.76 4.85 -14.72
N ASP A 62 5.48 4.89 -13.60
CA ASP A 62 5.11 4.16 -12.38
C ASP A 62 3.70 4.53 -11.95
N TYR A 63 2.94 3.54 -11.48
CA TYR A 63 1.57 3.77 -11.08
C TYR A 63 1.14 2.96 -9.86
N VAL A 64 0.16 3.52 -9.18
CA VAL A 64 -0.61 2.85 -8.13
C VAL A 64 -2.06 2.70 -8.55
N VAL A 65 -2.76 1.78 -7.91
CA VAL A 65 -4.17 1.50 -8.19
C VAL A 65 -4.96 1.48 -6.89
N GLU A 66 -6.10 2.16 -6.88
CA GLU A 66 -7.00 2.20 -5.72
C GLU A 66 -8.47 2.07 -6.13
N THR A 67 -9.32 1.65 -5.18
CA THR A 67 -10.76 1.58 -5.40
C THR A 67 -11.45 2.90 -5.09
N LEU A 68 -12.68 3.06 -5.61
CA LEU A 68 -13.53 4.25 -5.42
C LEU A 68 -13.68 4.70 -3.96
N VAL A 69 -13.67 3.75 -3.02
CA VAL A 69 -13.87 4.01 -1.58
C VAL A 69 -12.56 4.19 -0.80
N THR A 70 -11.42 4.03 -1.48
CA THR A 70 -10.09 4.28 -0.91
C THR A 70 -9.85 5.80 -0.79
N THR A 71 -9.02 6.20 0.16
CA THR A 71 -8.74 7.61 0.40
C THR A 71 -8.06 8.29 -0.79
N PRO A 72 -8.51 9.48 -1.22
CA PRO A 72 -7.84 10.27 -2.26
C PRO A 72 -6.37 10.62 -1.93
N LEU A 73 -5.95 10.45 -0.68
CA LEU A 73 -4.57 10.74 -0.27
C LEU A 73 -3.54 9.87 -1.01
N THR A 74 -3.86 8.60 -1.30
CA THR A 74 -2.99 7.72 -2.09
C THR A 74 -2.71 8.31 -3.47
N ARG A 75 -3.76 8.80 -4.14
CA ARG A 75 -3.65 9.49 -5.42
C ARG A 75 -2.80 10.76 -5.32
N GLU A 76 -3.07 11.60 -4.31
CA GLU A 76 -2.31 12.85 -4.12
C GLU A 76 -0.83 12.58 -3.86
N ILE A 77 -0.51 11.53 -3.12
CA ILE A 77 0.88 11.09 -2.90
C ILE A 77 1.52 10.66 -4.24
N ALA A 78 0.84 9.83 -5.05
CA ALA A 78 1.36 9.42 -6.34
C ALA A 78 1.65 10.60 -7.26
N VAL A 79 0.70 11.53 -7.37
CA VAL A 79 0.83 12.77 -8.16
C VAL A 79 1.98 13.65 -7.64
N HIS A 80 2.10 13.81 -6.32
CA HIS A 80 3.21 14.55 -5.69
C HIS A 80 4.57 13.95 -6.07
N HIS A 81 4.67 12.63 -6.16
CA HIS A 81 5.89 11.96 -6.61
C HIS A 81 6.11 12.04 -8.13
N GLY A 82 5.14 12.48 -8.92
CA GLY A 82 5.19 12.51 -10.39
C GLY A 82 4.84 11.16 -11.03
N ALA A 83 4.14 10.30 -10.31
CA ALA A 83 3.63 9.02 -10.77
C ALA A 83 2.15 9.10 -11.16
N ARG A 84 1.63 8.02 -11.74
CA ARG A 84 0.20 7.91 -12.10
C ARG A 84 -0.59 7.21 -10.99
N CYS A 85 -1.90 7.47 -10.94
CA CYS A 85 -2.83 6.72 -10.13
C CYS A 85 -4.06 6.33 -10.96
N PHE A 86 -4.44 5.07 -10.93
CA PHE A 86 -5.73 4.59 -11.43
C PHE A 86 -6.67 4.47 -10.23
N TYR A 87 -7.74 5.23 -10.27
CA TYR A 87 -8.72 5.35 -9.19
C TYR A 87 -10.15 5.27 -9.76
N GLU A 88 -11.16 5.38 -8.92
CA GLU A 88 -12.57 5.19 -9.31
C GLU A 88 -12.92 3.76 -9.75
N LEU A 89 -12.07 2.78 -9.40
CA LEU A 89 -12.39 1.38 -9.64
C LEU A 89 -13.46 0.90 -8.68
N LEU A 90 -14.28 -0.03 -9.14
CA LEU A 90 -15.21 -0.73 -8.26
C LEU A 90 -14.46 -1.48 -7.15
N VAL A 91 -15.12 -1.68 -6.02
CA VAL A 91 -14.56 -2.44 -4.89
C VAL A 91 -14.31 -3.90 -5.28
N GLY A 92 -13.14 -4.36 -4.94
CA GLY A 92 -12.68 -5.74 -5.18
C GLY A 92 -11.36 -5.80 -5.93
N PHE A 93 -10.42 -6.55 -5.38
CA PHE A 93 -9.04 -6.63 -5.88
C PHE A 93 -8.93 -7.09 -7.34
N LYS A 94 -9.94 -7.81 -7.83
CA LYS A 94 -10.02 -8.20 -9.26
C LYS A 94 -9.94 -7.01 -10.22
N TYR A 95 -10.43 -5.84 -9.83
CA TYR A 95 -10.35 -4.64 -10.68
C TYR A 95 -8.96 -4.02 -10.66
N ILE A 96 -8.26 -4.12 -9.53
CA ILE A 96 -6.84 -3.76 -9.44
C ILE A 96 -6.03 -4.71 -10.34
N ALA A 97 -6.26 -6.02 -10.25
CA ALA A 97 -5.63 -7.01 -11.11
C ALA A 97 -5.91 -6.77 -12.59
N GLN A 98 -7.16 -6.45 -12.96
CA GLN A 98 -7.52 -6.11 -14.33
C GLN A 98 -6.75 -4.88 -14.82
N THR A 99 -6.65 -3.83 -14.02
CA THR A 99 -5.87 -2.62 -14.36
C THR A 99 -4.40 -2.97 -14.56
N MET A 100 -3.82 -3.86 -13.75
CA MET A 100 -2.45 -4.34 -13.93
C MET A 100 -2.24 -5.02 -15.29
N GLU A 101 -3.19 -5.85 -15.73
CA GLU A 101 -3.13 -6.50 -17.05
C GLU A 101 -3.27 -5.48 -18.19
N GLU A 102 -4.17 -4.53 -18.08
CA GLU A 102 -4.43 -3.51 -19.10
C GLU A 102 -3.27 -2.50 -19.24
N GLN A 103 -2.65 -2.11 -18.14
CA GLN A 103 -1.58 -1.09 -18.11
C GLN A 103 -0.17 -1.69 -18.22
N GLY A 104 -0.05 -3.01 -18.08
CA GLY A 104 1.22 -3.71 -17.98
C GLY A 104 1.83 -3.64 -16.58
N THR A 105 2.46 -4.72 -16.17
CA THR A 105 2.95 -4.90 -14.80
C THR A 105 4.31 -4.29 -14.50
N GLU A 106 5.04 -3.85 -15.54
CA GLU A 106 6.42 -3.32 -15.42
C GLU A 106 6.50 -2.08 -14.51
N HIS A 107 5.49 -1.22 -14.62
CA HIS A 107 5.41 0.04 -13.88
C HIS A 107 4.43 0.00 -12.69
N PHE A 108 3.84 -1.15 -12.42
CA PHE A 108 2.98 -1.31 -11.25
C PHE A 108 3.81 -1.25 -9.97
N VAL A 109 3.44 -0.36 -9.06
CA VAL A 109 4.12 -0.16 -7.78
C VAL A 109 3.31 -0.73 -6.64
N PHE A 110 2.01 -0.40 -6.57
CA PHE A 110 1.19 -0.74 -5.43
C PHE A 110 -0.31 -0.71 -5.77
N GLY A 111 -1.05 -1.67 -5.23
CA GLY A 111 -2.51 -1.70 -5.23
C GLY A 111 -3.04 -1.71 -3.80
N THR A 112 -4.08 -0.92 -3.51
CA THR A 112 -4.61 -0.75 -2.17
C THR A 112 -6.13 -0.66 -2.14
N GLU A 113 -6.70 -1.27 -1.11
CA GLU A 113 -8.11 -1.14 -0.72
C GLU A 113 -8.21 -0.63 0.73
N GLU A 114 -9.25 0.14 1.04
CA GLU A 114 -9.55 0.62 2.39
C GLU A 114 -9.77 -0.51 3.40
N SER A 115 -10.18 -1.68 2.90
CA SER A 115 -10.41 -2.91 3.67
C SER A 115 -9.13 -3.66 4.04
N ILE A 116 -8.01 -2.93 4.22
CA ILE A 116 -6.70 -3.46 4.60
C ILE A 116 -6.09 -4.49 3.64
N GLY A 117 -6.52 -4.46 2.37
CA GLY A 117 -5.98 -5.29 1.29
C GLY A 117 -4.90 -4.55 0.49
N PHE A 118 -3.73 -5.15 0.38
CA PHE A 118 -2.56 -4.52 -0.24
C PHE A 118 -1.80 -5.49 -1.14
N LEU A 119 -1.26 -4.98 -2.25
CA LEU A 119 -0.31 -5.69 -3.09
C LEU A 119 0.84 -4.75 -3.49
N ALA A 120 2.06 -5.11 -3.14
CA ALA A 120 3.26 -4.40 -3.56
C ALA A 120 4.09 -5.26 -4.52
N GLY A 121 4.24 -4.78 -5.75
CA GLY A 121 4.91 -5.53 -6.81
C GLY A 121 3.96 -6.39 -7.65
N SER A 122 4.48 -7.02 -8.69
CA SER A 122 3.69 -7.62 -9.77
C SER A 122 3.74 -9.15 -9.86
N TYR A 123 4.16 -9.82 -8.79
CA TYR A 123 4.37 -11.27 -8.74
C TYR A 123 3.05 -12.09 -8.64
N CYS A 124 1.96 -11.47 -8.18
CA CYS A 124 0.63 -12.08 -8.12
C CYS A 124 -0.46 -11.10 -8.57
N ARG A 125 -1.74 -11.50 -8.46
CA ARG A 125 -2.89 -10.71 -8.91
C ARG A 125 -3.94 -10.55 -7.82
N ASP A 126 -3.55 -10.81 -6.58
CA ASP A 126 -4.39 -10.62 -5.41
C ASP A 126 -3.56 -10.02 -4.26
N LYS A 127 -4.24 -9.64 -3.20
CA LYS A 127 -3.66 -9.09 -1.98
C LYS A 127 -2.65 -10.03 -1.34
N ASP A 128 -1.61 -9.47 -0.75
CA ASP A 128 -0.61 -10.22 0.01
C ASP A 128 -0.23 -9.43 1.27
N ALA A 129 -0.75 -9.88 2.40
CA ALA A 129 -0.48 -9.27 3.69
C ALA A 129 0.97 -9.45 4.12
N SER A 130 1.61 -10.58 3.78
CA SER A 130 2.99 -10.87 4.18
C SER A 130 3.97 -9.87 3.57
N VAL A 131 3.82 -9.58 2.27
CA VAL A 131 4.65 -8.58 1.61
C VAL A 131 4.31 -7.16 2.08
N ALA A 132 3.02 -6.85 2.29
CA ALA A 132 2.62 -5.56 2.83
C ALA A 132 3.22 -5.32 4.23
N ALA A 133 3.26 -6.34 5.08
CA ALA A 133 3.87 -6.29 6.41
C ALA A 133 5.36 -5.88 6.36
N LEU A 134 6.12 -6.40 5.39
CA LEU A 134 7.53 -6.04 5.21
C LEU A 134 7.76 -4.55 4.88
N TYR A 135 6.74 -3.86 4.36
CA TYR A 135 6.83 -2.42 4.06
C TYR A 135 6.36 -1.53 5.23
N VAL A 136 5.72 -2.11 6.23
CA VAL A 136 5.29 -1.41 7.46
C VAL A 136 6.35 -1.55 8.56
N LEU A 137 7.18 -2.58 8.49
CA LEU A 137 8.34 -2.79 9.37
C LEU A 137 9.48 -1.82 9.06
#